data_042f5ebc15f49a93899a66a07e8574d0
#
_entry.id   042f5ebc15f49a93899a66a07e8574d0
#
_cell.length_a   1.000
_cell.length_b   1.000
_cell.length_c   1.000
_cell.angle_alpha   90.00
_cell.angle_beta   90.00
_cell.angle_gamma   90.00
#
_symmetry.space_group_name_H-M   'P 1'
#
loop_
_entity.id
_entity.type
_entity.pdbx_description
1 polymer ?
#
loop_
_entity_poly.entity_id
_entity_poly.type
_entity_poly.pdbx_seq_one_letter_code
_entity_poly.pdbx_strand_id
1 'polypeptide(L)'
;PICHSHGDARADSAQLSARAAHPQTPTEREVADDAGFPLSITAALERGMDNRYRNLWTYEHSRVKLSHPLDPNDPGSNYVNASFVNPLRHRGSHRVSIATQAPLPVTFLAFWEAIWEQNTHVIVMLAREFEAGRLQCHNYWTFDSPQLSAEVEREEPLTRADLGLEGDARVALHRVLVVHRGDATRRVHQFQYLGWPDHSVPDSADELLALSARADAARGAHDGPMVVHCSAGIGRTGTQIIIDAVLHYLRRTQARLDAADRGATDRDAADVRAARDAWYGSTDIIFEA
;
A
#
# COMPACT_ATOMS: atom_id res chain seq x y z
N PRO A 1 -9.86 16.94 70.31
CA PRO A 1 -10.34 17.99 69.48
C PRO A 1 -9.62 17.95 68.12
N ILE A 2 -10.26 17.48 67.19
CA ILE A 2 -10.94 18.13 66.05
C ILE A 2 -10.04 19.14 65.29
N CYS A 3 -9.64 18.80 64.13
CA CYS A 3 -9.78 19.74 63.02
C CYS A 3 -9.88 18.96 61.67
N HIS A 4 -10.98 19.21 61.02
CA HIS A 4 -11.26 18.81 59.65
C HIS A 4 -10.45 19.67 58.71
N SER A 5 -9.92 19.10 57.61
CA SER A 5 -9.72 19.84 56.37
C SER A 5 -10.09 18.92 55.21
N HIS A 6 -11.16 19.35 54.54
CA HIS A 6 -11.57 18.84 53.24
C HIS A 6 -10.51 19.22 52.19
N GLY A 7 -10.05 18.25 51.47
CA GLY A 7 -9.26 18.42 50.27
C GLY A 7 -10.01 17.81 49.10
N ASP A 8 -10.49 18.67 48.19
CA ASP A 8 -11.17 18.33 46.97
C ASP A 8 -10.30 17.42 46.09
N ALA A 9 -10.73 16.19 45.92
CA ALA A 9 -10.27 15.32 44.84
C ALA A 9 -11.04 15.68 43.59
N ARG A 10 -10.54 16.61 42.80
CA ARG A 10 -10.93 16.74 41.41
C ARG A 10 -10.24 15.63 40.62
N ALA A 11 -11.00 14.62 40.30
CA ALA A 11 -10.62 13.60 39.32
C ALA A 11 -10.47 14.26 37.97
N ASP A 12 -9.23 14.47 37.56
CA ASP A 12 -8.89 14.76 36.17
C ASP A 12 -9.18 13.48 35.37
N SER A 13 -10.35 13.47 34.76
CA SER A 13 -10.69 12.53 33.66
C SER A 13 -9.90 12.96 32.41
N ALA A 14 -8.60 12.71 32.44
CA ALA A 14 -7.81 12.70 31.22
C ALA A 14 -8.34 11.55 30.35
N GLN A 15 -9.17 11.92 29.40
CA GLN A 15 -9.56 11.07 28.30
C GLN A 15 -8.29 10.65 27.58
N LEU A 16 -7.83 9.45 27.86
CA LEU A 16 -6.94 8.68 27.02
C LEU A 16 -7.70 8.33 25.74
N SER A 17 -7.78 9.29 24.80
CA SER A 17 -8.02 8.95 23.44
C SER A 17 -6.76 8.19 22.98
N ALA A 18 -6.81 6.87 23.05
CA ALA A 18 -5.87 6.02 22.38
C ALA A 18 -6.04 6.26 20.87
N ARG A 19 -5.31 7.25 20.34
CA ARG A 19 -5.00 7.31 18.94
C ARG A 19 -4.25 6.02 18.66
N ALA A 20 -4.89 5.10 17.94
CA ALA A 20 -4.21 3.99 17.34
C ALA A 20 -3.03 4.60 16.55
N ALA A 21 -1.81 4.36 17.00
CA ALA A 21 -0.63 4.83 16.32
C ALA A 21 -0.64 4.15 14.95
N HIS A 22 -0.88 4.91 13.90
CA HIS A 22 -0.64 4.41 12.55
C HIS A 22 0.83 4.00 12.50
N PRO A 23 1.15 2.80 11.99
CA PRO A 23 2.52 2.40 11.81
C PRO A 23 3.17 3.43 10.87
N GLN A 24 4.07 4.22 11.43
CA GLN A 24 4.76 5.27 10.69
C GLN A 24 5.76 4.61 9.76
N THR A 25 5.80 5.08 8.50
CA THR A 25 6.95 4.77 7.65
C THR A 25 8.22 5.19 8.39
N PRO A 26 9.27 4.33 8.41
CA PRO A 26 10.50 4.66 9.09
C PRO A 26 10.99 6.05 8.70
N THR A 27 11.34 6.88 9.67
CA THR A 27 11.96 8.17 9.43
C THR A 27 13.40 7.95 8.97
N GLU A 28 14.01 8.92 8.28
CA GLU A 28 15.45 8.82 7.89
C GLU A 28 16.37 8.60 9.11
N ARG A 29 15.97 9.07 10.28
CA ARG A 29 16.70 8.91 11.52
C ARG A 29 16.59 7.48 12.05
N GLU A 30 15.40 6.88 12.00
CA GLU A 30 15.18 5.48 12.36
C GLU A 30 15.92 4.52 11.43
N VAL A 31 16.01 4.87 10.13
CA VAL A 31 16.79 4.13 9.13
C VAL A 31 18.30 4.24 9.42
N ALA A 32 18.77 5.38 9.93
CA ALA A 32 20.18 5.59 10.30
C ALA A 32 20.54 4.92 11.64
N ASP A 33 19.59 4.86 12.59
CA ASP A 33 19.79 4.27 13.91
C ASP A 33 19.65 2.74 13.92
N ASP A 34 19.06 2.13 12.86
CA ASP A 34 18.98 0.66 12.68
C ASP A 34 20.34 0.13 12.16
N ALA A 35 21.32 0.51 12.91
CA ALA A 35 22.71 0.07 13.02
C ALA A 35 23.38 -0.51 11.77
N GLY A 36 24.01 0.30 11.02
CA GLY A 36 25.24 -0.09 10.33
C GLY A 36 25.10 -0.50 8.87
N PHE A 37 23.95 -0.96 8.37
CA PHE A 37 23.80 -1.24 6.94
C PHE A 37 22.34 -1.14 6.47
N PRO A 38 21.89 0.03 5.95
CA PRO A 38 20.51 0.22 5.53
C PRO A 38 20.09 -0.72 4.38
N LEU A 39 21.03 -1.29 3.66
CA LEU A 39 20.79 -2.25 2.58
C LEU A 39 20.88 -3.71 3.04
N SER A 40 20.78 -3.99 4.35
CA SER A 40 20.74 -5.37 4.86
C SER A 40 19.56 -6.14 4.29
N ILE A 41 19.83 -7.37 3.88
CA ILE A 41 18.85 -8.36 3.40
C ILE A 41 18.80 -9.59 4.31
N THR A 42 19.37 -9.51 5.51
CA THR A 42 19.56 -10.65 6.42
C THR A 42 18.24 -11.34 6.73
N ALA A 43 17.21 -10.60 7.12
CA ALA A 43 15.90 -11.16 7.40
C ALA A 43 15.30 -11.92 6.20
N ALA A 44 15.49 -11.39 4.98
CA ALA A 44 15.00 -12.03 3.77
C ALA A 44 15.77 -13.31 3.43
N LEU A 45 17.06 -13.37 3.73
CA LEU A 45 17.89 -14.57 3.54
C LEU A 45 17.53 -15.66 4.55
N GLU A 46 17.36 -15.30 5.83
CA GLU A 46 16.95 -16.23 6.89
C GLU A 46 15.56 -16.83 6.63
N ARG A 47 14.69 -16.06 5.96
CA ARG A 47 13.34 -16.44 5.58
C ARG A 47 13.22 -16.84 4.11
N GLY A 48 14.23 -17.52 3.58
CA GLY A 48 14.30 -17.90 2.15
C GLY A 48 13.08 -18.68 1.63
N MET A 49 12.41 -19.48 2.47
CA MET A 49 11.19 -20.24 2.12
C MET A 49 9.94 -19.37 2.02
N ASP A 50 9.95 -18.19 2.63
CA ASP A 50 8.85 -17.22 2.60
C ASP A 50 8.93 -16.34 1.33
N ASN A 51 10.02 -16.44 0.57
CA ASN A 51 10.22 -15.72 -0.67
C ASN A 51 9.79 -16.56 -1.87
N ARG A 52 8.89 -16.03 -2.71
CA ARG A 52 8.44 -16.70 -3.96
C ARG A 52 9.60 -16.91 -4.93
N TYR A 53 10.56 -15.96 -4.94
CA TYR A 53 11.77 -16.03 -5.76
C TYR A 53 12.99 -15.92 -4.87
N ARG A 54 13.89 -16.89 -4.95
CA ARG A 54 15.05 -17.02 -4.05
C ARG A 54 16.12 -15.92 -4.22
N ASN A 55 16.06 -15.16 -5.29
CA ASN A 55 16.97 -14.07 -5.63
C ASN A 55 16.34 -12.69 -5.50
N LEU A 56 15.17 -12.57 -4.88
CA LEU A 56 14.48 -11.31 -4.68
C LEU A 56 14.19 -11.10 -3.18
N TRP A 57 14.82 -10.09 -2.62
CA TRP A 57 14.84 -9.82 -1.19
C TRP A 57 14.28 -8.44 -0.88
N THR A 58 13.71 -8.28 0.28
CA THR A 58 13.38 -6.98 0.86
C THR A 58 14.58 -6.45 1.62
N TYR A 59 14.79 -5.12 1.56
CA TYR A 59 15.80 -4.45 2.36
C TYR A 59 15.24 -4.06 3.73
N GLU A 60 16.07 -4.20 4.78
CA GLU A 60 15.67 -3.97 6.17
C GLU A 60 15.07 -2.58 6.41
N HIS A 61 15.64 -1.54 5.75
CA HIS A 61 15.19 -0.15 5.90
C HIS A 61 13.80 0.16 5.36
N SER A 62 13.26 -0.67 4.46
CA SER A 62 11.97 -0.41 3.80
C SER A 62 10.96 -1.54 3.99
N ARG A 63 11.38 -2.70 4.52
CA ARG A 63 10.47 -3.84 4.64
C ARG A 63 9.31 -3.56 5.59
N VAL A 64 8.16 -4.12 5.29
CA VAL A 64 7.04 -4.21 6.22
C VAL A 64 7.40 -5.24 7.28
N LYS A 65 7.28 -4.85 8.55
CA LYS A 65 7.48 -5.73 9.73
C LYS A 65 6.14 -5.90 10.42
N LEU A 66 5.78 -7.13 10.74
CA LEU A 66 4.63 -7.34 11.63
C LEU A 66 4.98 -6.87 13.04
N SER A 67 4.00 -6.32 13.73
CA SER A 67 4.16 -5.80 15.10
C SER A 67 4.58 -6.88 16.09
N HIS A 68 4.20 -8.12 15.82
CA HIS A 68 4.55 -9.29 16.62
C HIS A 68 4.92 -10.46 15.71
N PRO A 69 5.84 -11.34 16.16
CA PRO A 69 6.06 -12.61 15.49
C PRO A 69 4.79 -13.45 15.44
N LEU A 70 4.56 -14.15 14.34
CA LEU A 70 3.43 -15.07 14.17
C LEU A 70 3.59 -16.34 15.03
N ASP A 71 4.84 -16.75 15.27
CA ASP A 71 5.23 -17.79 16.21
C ASP A 71 6.06 -17.14 17.34
N PRO A 72 5.59 -17.18 18.60
CA PRO A 72 6.34 -16.63 19.73
C PRO A 72 7.74 -17.24 19.94
N ASN A 73 7.97 -18.44 19.44
CA ASN A 73 9.26 -19.13 19.53
C ASN A 73 10.20 -18.81 18.36
N ASP A 74 9.70 -18.10 17.34
CA ASP A 74 10.46 -17.69 16.16
C ASP A 74 10.35 -16.18 15.96
N PRO A 75 11.27 -15.38 16.53
CA PRO A 75 11.26 -13.92 16.38
C PRO A 75 11.29 -13.43 14.93
N GLY A 76 11.86 -14.22 14.02
CA GLY A 76 11.91 -13.93 12.58
C GLY A 76 10.57 -14.11 11.87
N SER A 77 9.56 -14.73 12.50
CA SER A 77 8.22 -14.93 11.91
C SER A 77 7.41 -13.65 11.72
N ASN A 78 7.97 -12.48 12.07
CA ASN A 78 7.43 -11.15 11.71
C ASN A 78 7.77 -10.73 10.28
N TYR A 79 8.43 -11.58 9.50
CA TYR A 79 8.87 -11.28 8.14
C TYR A 79 7.71 -11.36 7.13
N VAL A 80 7.67 -10.36 6.26
CA VAL A 80 6.85 -10.35 5.06
C VAL A 80 7.73 -9.88 3.90
N ASN A 81 7.67 -10.54 2.74
CA ASN A 81 8.32 -10.03 1.53
C ASN A 81 7.48 -8.89 0.94
N ALA A 82 7.56 -7.75 1.59
CA ALA A 82 6.85 -6.52 1.28
C ALA A 82 7.69 -5.31 1.71
N SER A 83 7.61 -4.21 0.96
CA SER A 83 8.36 -2.97 1.22
C SER A 83 7.46 -1.75 1.08
N PHE A 84 7.66 -0.77 1.95
CA PHE A 84 7.08 0.56 1.79
C PHE A 84 7.80 1.30 0.65
N VAL A 85 7.02 1.92 -0.22
CA VAL A 85 7.50 2.67 -1.38
C VAL A 85 6.81 4.03 -1.45
N ASN A 86 7.61 5.09 -1.48
CA ASN A 86 7.13 6.46 -1.72
C ASN A 86 8.02 7.14 -2.76
N PRO A 87 7.72 6.99 -4.06
CA PRO A 87 8.59 7.47 -5.14
C PRO A 87 8.77 8.98 -5.18
N LEU A 88 7.78 9.73 -4.69
CA LEU A 88 7.77 11.20 -4.73
C LEU A 88 7.91 11.85 -3.34
N ARG A 89 8.53 11.15 -2.38
CA ARG A 89 8.79 11.67 -1.02
C ARG A 89 9.57 12.99 -1.06
N HIS A 90 10.59 13.07 -1.88
CA HIS A 90 11.43 14.26 -2.08
C HIS A 90 10.67 15.45 -2.69
N ARG A 91 9.49 15.22 -3.27
CA ARG A 91 8.56 16.25 -3.78
C ARG A 91 7.43 16.57 -2.79
N GLY A 92 7.58 16.19 -1.53
CA GLY A 92 6.56 16.41 -0.48
C GLY A 92 5.31 15.56 -0.64
N SER A 93 5.38 14.46 -1.39
CA SER A 93 4.29 13.49 -1.42
C SER A 93 4.30 12.63 -0.16
N HIS A 94 3.12 12.47 0.45
CA HIS A 94 2.89 11.51 1.54
C HIS A 94 2.21 10.24 1.07
N ARG A 95 2.12 10.03 -0.26
CA ARG A 95 1.51 8.84 -0.85
C ARG A 95 2.47 7.66 -0.71
N VAL A 96 2.17 6.77 0.23
CA VAL A 96 2.90 5.53 0.45
C VAL A 96 2.11 4.37 -0.11
N SER A 97 2.78 3.45 -0.77
CA SER A 97 2.26 2.15 -1.18
C SER A 97 3.10 1.04 -0.58
N ILE A 98 2.56 -0.16 -0.52
CA ILE A 98 3.31 -1.37 -0.19
C ILE A 98 3.48 -2.19 -1.46
N ALA A 99 4.74 -2.38 -1.87
CA ALA A 99 5.09 -3.34 -2.92
C ALA A 99 5.31 -4.71 -2.28
N THR A 100 4.68 -5.76 -2.80
CA THR A 100 4.85 -7.12 -2.27
C THR A 100 4.84 -8.15 -3.38
N GLN A 101 5.44 -9.30 -3.13
CA GLN A 101 5.27 -10.49 -3.97
C GLN A 101 3.83 -11.00 -3.91
N ALA A 102 3.40 -11.80 -4.88
CA ALA A 102 2.21 -12.62 -4.74
C ALA A 102 2.43 -13.60 -3.58
N PRO A 103 1.59 -13.60 -2.54
CA PRO A 103 1.83 -14.43 -1.36
C PRO A 103 1.81 -15.91 -1.68
N LEU A 104 2.61 -16.67 -0.93
CA LEU A 104 2.66 -18.15 -0.96
C LEU A 104 1.68 -18.70 0.07
N PRO A 105 1.20 -19.96 -0.05
CA PRO A 105 0.34 -20.55 0.96
C PRO A 105 0.91 -20.46 2.37
N VAL A 106 2.22 -20.63 2.53
CA VAL A 106 2.93 -20.54 3.83
C VAL A 106 3.01 -19.10 4.37
N THR A 107 2.80 -18.09 3.54
CA THR A 107 2.87 -16.68 3.92
C THR A 107 1.52 -15.97 3.91
N PHE A 108 0.40 -16.68 3.67
CA PHE A 108 -0.92 -16.04 3.65
C PHE A 108 -1.26 -15.34 4.96
N LEU A 109 -0.97 -15.98 6.09
CA LEU A 109 -1.21 -15.35 7.40
C LEU A 109 -0.39 -14.08 7.57
N ALA A 110 0.92 -14.12 7.26
CA ALA A 110 1.79 -12.94 7.32
C ALA A 110 1.31 -11.81 6.41
N PHE A 111 0.88 -12.14 5.19
CA PHE A 111 0.32 -11.18 4.25
C PHE A 111 -0.95 -10.51 4.79
N TRP A 112 -1.90 -11.29 5.31
CA TRP A 112 -3.16 -10.75 5.83
C TRP A 112 -2.99 -9.97 7.13
N GLU A 113 -2.08 -10.41 8.01
CA GLU A 113 -1.70 -9.62 9.20
C GLU A 113 -1.09 -8.27 8.78
N ALA A 114 -0.21 -8.23 7.77
CA ALA A 114 0.32 -6.98 7.24
C ALA A 114 -0.79 -6.07 6.68
N ILE A 115 -1.75 -6.61 5.91
CA ILE A 115 -2.93 -5.88 5.42
C ILE A 115 -3.72 -5.28 6.60
N TRP A 116 -3.90 -6.06 7.65
CA TRP A 116 -4.64 -5.63 8.83
C TRP A 116 -3.91 -4.54 9.61
N GLU A 117 -2.65 -4.77 9.96
CA GLU A 117 -1.84 -3.85 10.74
C GLU A 117 -1.59 -2.52 10.04
N GLN A 118 -1.39 -2.55 8.72
CA GLN A 118 -1.16 -1.36 7.90
C GLN A 118 -2.44 -0.60 7.54
N ASN A 119 -3.59 -1.02 8.05
CA ASN A 119 -4.89 -0.42 7.73
C ASN A 119 -5.16 -0.33 6.22
N THR A 120 -4.71 -1.34 5.47
CA THR A 120 -4.91 -1.41 4.02
C THR A 120 -6.36 -1.72 3.69
N HIS A 121 -6.93 -0.98 2.75
CA HIS A 121 -8.29 -1.15 2.23
C HIS A 121 -8.33 -1.48 0.74
N VAL A 122 -7.21 -1.36 0.04
CA VAL A 122 -7.14 -1.62 -1.40
C VAL A 122 -5.90 -2.43 -1.73
N ILE A 123 -6.10 -3.49 -2.51
CA ILE A 123 -5.06 -4.31 -3.12
C ILE A 123 -5.18 -4.20 -4.64
N VAL A 124 -4.07 -3.92 -5.33
CA VAL A 124 -3.96 -3.97 -6.79
C VAL A 124 -3.11 -5.17 -7.17
N MET A 125 -3.71 -6.12 -7.85
CA MET A 125 -3.08 -7.35 -8.34
C MET A 125 -2.84 -7.24 -9.85
N LEU A 126 -1.59 -7.31 -10.27
CA LEU A 126 -1.16 -7.11 -11.66
C LEU A 126 -0.73 -8.40 -12.35
N ALA A 127 -1.11 -9.53 -11.79
CA ALA A 127 -0.85 -10.84 -12.36
C ALA A 127 -2.15 -11.63 -12.48
N ARG A 128 -2.21 -12.56 -13.44
CA ARG A 128 -3.18 -13.65 -13.40
C ARG A 128 -2.68 -14.74 -12.45
N GLU A 129 -3.56 -15.65 -12.05
CA GLU A 129 -3.13 -16.82 -11.26
C GLU A 129 -2.16 -17.69 -12.07
N PHE A 130 -2.45 -17.87 -13.36
CA PHE A 130 -1.61 -18.60 -14.31
C PHE A 130 -1.27 -17.73 -15.52
N GLU A 131 0.00 -17.69 -15.89
CA GLU A 131 0.50 -17.02 -17.09
C GLU A 131 1.48 -17.97 -17.81
N ALA A 132 1.29 -18.17 -19.11
CA ALA A 132 2.09 -19.11 -19.91
C ALA A 132 2.27 -20.50 -19.26
N GLY A 133 1.22 -21.03 -18.65
CA GLY A 133 1.22 -22.33 -17.98
C GLY A 133 1.94 -22.39 -16.63
N ARG A 134 2.40 -21.25 -16.10
CA ARG A 134 3.08 -21.16 -14.82
C ARG A 134 2.20 -20.46 -13.80
N LEU A 135 2.20 -20.98 -12.57
CA LEU A 135 1.51 -20.37 -11.44
C LEU A 135 2.25 -19.09 -11.00
N GLN A 136 1.62 -17.95 -11.17
CA GLN A 136 2.14 -16.63 -10.83
C GLN A 136 1.64 -16.14 -9.47
N CYS A 137 0.41 -16.49 -9.10
CA CYS A 137 -0.20 -16.11 -7.84
C CYS A 137 -1.14 -17.21 -7.35
N HIS A 138 -1.03 -17.58 -6.09
CA HIS A 138 -2.00 -18.48 -5.46
C HIS A 138 -3.26 -17.69 -5.07
N ASN A 139 -4.38 -18.40 -4.97
CA ASN A 139 -5.60 -17.84 -4.41
C ASN A 139 -5.41 -17.57 -2.90
N TYR A 140 -5.12 -16.33 -2.55
CA TYR A 140 -4.97 -15.88 -1.16
C TYR A 140 -6.22 -15.16 -0.64
N TRP A 141 -7.16 -14.82 -1.50
CA TRP A 141 -8.41 -14.11 -1.15
C TRP A 141 -9.47 -15.02 -0.56
N THR A 142 -9.21 -16.32 -0.50
CA THR A 142 -9.96 -17.28 0.31
C THR A 142 -8.97 -17.95 1.26
N PHE A 143 -8.97 -17.50 2.50
CA PHE A 143 -8.01 -17.94 3.53
C PHE A 143 -8.70 -18.06 4.88
N ASP A 144 -8.36 -19.12 5.61
CA ASP A 144 -8.89 -19.37 6.95
C ASP A 144 -7.77 -19.85 7.89
N SER A 145 -7.69 -19.19 9.05
CA SER A 145 -6.83 -19.58 10.17
C SER A 145 -7.46 -19.17 11.48
N PRO A 146 -7.01 -19.71 12.62
CA PRO A 146 -7.52 -19.32 13.94
C PRO A 146 -7.34 -17.85 14.29
N GLN A 147 -6.32 -17.18 13.70
CA GLN A 147 -5.97 -15.79 13.99
C GLN A 147 -6.72 -14.82 13.11
N LEU A 148 -6.85 -15.16 11.81
CA LEU A 148 -7.42 -14.28 10.81
C LEU A 148 -7.98 -15.11 9.65
N SER A 149 -9.10 -14.66 9.08
CA SER A 149 -9.64 -15.21 7.84
C SER A 149 -9.97 -14.11 6.83
N ALA A 150 -10.02 -14.50 5.56
CA ALA A 150 -10.42 -13.64 4.46
C ALA A 150 -11.32 -14.42 3.52
N GLU A 151 -12.45 -13.82 3.15
CA GLU A 151 -13.42 -14.43 2.24
C GLU A 151 -13.93 -13.42 1.21
N VAL A 152 -14.44 -13.94 0.11
CA VAL A 152 -15.02 -13.12 -0.96
C VAL A 152 -16.48 -12.83 -0.66
N GLU A 153 -16.78 -11.57 -0.33
CA GLU A 153 -18.19 -11.11 -0.21
C GLU A 153 -18.81 -10.92 -1.60
N ARG A 154 -18.03 -10.39 -2.56
CA ARG A 154 -18.47 -10.14 -3.92
C ARG A 154 -17.30 -10.19 -4.90
N GLU A 155 -17.52 -10.78 -6.06
CA GLU A 155 -16.63 -10.71 -7.21
C GLU A 155 -17.42 -10.28 -8.44
N GLU A 156 -16.91 -9.29 -9.17
CA GLU A 156 -17.52 -8.80 -10.40
C GLU A 156 -16.42 -8.56 -11.46
N PRO A 157 -16.69 -8.95 -12.72
CA PRO A 157 -15.83 -8.54 -13.82
C PRO A 157 -15.98 -7.03 -14.04
N LEU A 158 -14.88 -6.37 -14.38
CA LEU A 158 -14.90 -4.99 -14.87
C LEU A 158 -14.59 -4.98 -16.36
N THR A 159 -15.50 -4.38 -17.11
CA THR A 159 -15.37 -4.14 -18.55
C THR A 159 -14.72 -2.78 -18.80
N ARG A 160 -14.36 -2.50 -20.05
CA ARG A 160 -13.92 -1.16 -20.47
C ARG A 160 -14.97 -0.10 -20.16
N ALA A 161 -16.25 -0.41 -20.41
CA ALA A 161 -17.38 0.50 -20.12
C ALA A 161 -17.49 0.81 -18.62
N ASP A 162 -17.28 -0.18 -17.74
CA ASP A 162 -17.26 0.04 -16.28
C ASP A 162 -16.12 0.96 -15.81
N LEU A 163 -15.08 1.08 -16.63
CA LEU A 163 -13.96 1.99 -16.42
C LEU A 163 -14.12 3.34 -17.13
N GLY A 164 -15.26 3.58 -17.80
CA GLY A 164 -15.52 4.81 -18.55
C GLY A 164 -14.82 4.87 -19.91
N LEU A 165 -14.43 3.72 -20.46
CA LEU A 165 -13.78 3.56 -21.77
C LEU A 165 -14.74 2.93 -22.77
N GLU A 166 -14.50 3.10 -24.06
CA GLU A 166 -15.30 2.46 -25.10
C GLU A 166 -15.06 0.94 -25.16
N GLY A 167 -16.13 0.18 -25.32
CA GLY A 167 -16.14 -1.28 -25.49
C GLY A 167 -16.48 -2.07 -24.24
N ASP A 168 -16.90 -3.34 -24.45
CA ASP A 168 -17.41 -4.23 -23.40
C ASP A 168 -16.42 -5.35 -23.02
N ALA A 169 -15.17 -5.28 -23.51
CA ALA A 169 -14.17 -6.28 -23.17
C ALA A 169 -13.88 -6.27 -21.67
N ARG A 170 -13.87 -7.46 -21.08
CA ARG A 170 -13.47 -7.62 -19.66
C ARG A 170 -11.97 -7.40 -19.53
N VAL A 171 -11.58 -6.46 -18.68
CA VAL A 171 -10.19 -6.04 -18.49
C VAL A 171 -9.67 -6.27 -17.08
N ALA A 172 -10.57 -6.39 -16.11
CA ALA A 172 -10.19 -6.59 -14.72
C ALA A 172 -11.24 -7.42 -13.97
N LEU A 173 -10.92 -7.80 -12.74
CA LEU A 173 -11.85 -8.31 -11.72
C LEU A 173 -11.78 -7.38 -10.51
N HIS A 174 -12.94 -7.09 -9.92
CA HIS A 174 -13.05 -6.40 -8.65
C HIS A 174 -13.65 -7.37 -7.63
N ARG A 175 -12.90 -7.62 -6.56
CA ARG A 175 -13.38 -8.40 -5.40
C ARG A 175 -13.54 -7.47 -4.20
N VAL A 176 -14.64 -7.62 -3.51
CA VAL A 176 -14.80 -7.10 -2.15
C VAL A 176 -14.55 -8.28 -1.22
N LEU A 177 -13.51 -8.15 -0.41
CA LEU A 177 -13.09 -9.18 0.53
C LEU A 177 -13.47 -8.73 1.94
N VAL A 178 -13.95 -9.67 2.75
CA VAL A 178 -14.15 -9.45 4.19
C VAL A 178 -13.04 -10.14 4.92
N VAL A 179 -12.30 -9.38 5.69
CA VAL A 179 -11.21 -9.88 6.54
C VAL A 179 -11.70 -9.86 7.98
N HIS A 180 -11.61 -11.00 8.65
CA HIS A 180 -12.03 -11.17 10.04
C HIS A 180 -10.79 -11.36 10.93
N ARG A 181 -10.75 -10.68 12.05
CA ARG A 181 -9.73 -10.84 13.09
C ARG A 181 -10.38 -10.73 14.48
N GLY A 182 -10.58 -11.86 15.14
CA GLY A 182 -11.44 -11.93 16.33
C GLY A 182 -12.86 -11.43 15.99
N ASP A 183 -13.39 -10.53 16.79
CA ASP A 183 -14.73 -9.94 16.59
C ASP A 183 -14.74 -8.77 15.57
N ALA A 184 -13.56 -8.36 15.08
CA ALA A 184 -13.45 -7.23 14.17
C ALA A 184 -13.44 -7.68 12.70
N THR A 185 -14.08 -6.86 11.86
CA THR A 185 -14.14 -7.10 10.42
C THR A 185 -13.69 -5.88 9.64
N ARG A 186 -13.10 -6.11 8.45
CA ARG A 186 -12.73 -5.04 7.52
C ARG A 186 -13.01 -5.48 6.09
N ARG A 187 -13.58 -4.55 5.29
CA ARG A 187 -13.67 -4.74 3.86
C ARG A 187 -12.41 -4.25 3.18
N VAL A 188 -11.91 -5.08 2.25
CA VAL A 188 -10.73 -4.80 1.43
C VAL A 188 -11.12 -4.99 -0.04
N HIS A 189 -10.90 -3.97 -0.85
CA HIS A 189 -11.13 -4.03 -2.29
C HIS A 189 -9.89 -4.57 -2.99
N GLN A 190 -10.05 -5.65 -3.77
CA GLN A 190 -8.99 -6.18 -4.61
C GLN A 190 -9.35 -5.92 -6.07
N PHE A 191 -8.46 -5.21 -6.78
CA PHE A 191 -8.55 -4.99 -8.22
C PHE A 191 -7.50 -5.82 -8.93
N GLN A 192 -7.92 -6.80 -9.72
CA GLN A 192 -7.03 -7.64 -10.51
C GLN A 192 -7.07 -7.20 -11.97
N TYR A 193 -5.97 -6.63 -12.48
CA TYR A 193 -5.83 -6.28 -13.89
C TYR A 193 -5.44 -7.50 -14.71
N LEU A 194 -6.14 -7.75 -15.82
CA LEU A 194 -5.95 -8.94 -16.65
C LEU A 194 -5.15 -8.66 -17.94
N GLY A 195 -4.95 -7.39 -18.30
CA GLY A 195 -4.33 -6.95 -19.54
C GLY A 195 -2.84 -6.63 -19.41
N TRP A 196 -2.09 -7.30 -18.53
CA TRP A 196 -0.64 -7.07 -18.40
C TRP A 196 0.13 -8.39 -18.33
N PRO A 197 0.50 -8.99 -19.47
CA PRO A 197 1.29 -10.21 -19.51
C PRO A 197 2.66 -10.04 -18.84
N ASP A 198 3.20 -11.11 -18.28
CA ASP A 198 4.53 -11.08 -17.65
C ASP A 198 5.62 -10.75 -18.68
N HIS A 199 6.65 -10.04 -18.24
CA HIS A 199 7.76 -9.55 -19.10
C HIS A 199 7.32 -8.72 -20.31
N SER A 200 6.17 -8.05 -20.21
CA SER A 200 5.58 -7.22 -21.28
C SER A 200 5.13 -5.87 -20.74
N VAL A 201 4.46 -5.11 -21.58
CA VAL A 201 3.76 -3.86 -21.26
C VAL A 201 2.25 -4.13 -21.12
N PRO A 202 1.48 -3.24 -20.46
CA PRO A 202 0.04 -3.38 -20.44
C PRO A 202 -0.56 -3.32 -21.85
N ASP A 203 -1.59 -4.12 -22.10
CA ASP A 203 -2.31 -4.14 -23.36
C ASP A 203 -2.90 -2.74 -23.70
N SER A 204 -3.28 -1.98 -22.68
CA SER A 204 -3.79 -0.62 -22.83
C SER A 204 -3.37 0.25 -21.64
N ALA A 205 -2.76 1.40 -21.93
CA ALA A 205 -2.43 2.41 -20.93
C ALA A 205 -3.71 3.00 -20.32
N ASP A 206 -4.74 3.26 -21.13
CA ASP A 206 -6.01 3.85 -20.67
C ASP A 206 -6.73 2.95 -19.66
N GLU A 207 -6.73 1.63 -19.90
CA GLU A 207 -7.31 0.66 -18.98
C GLU A 207 -6.59 0.66 -17.63
N LEU A 208 -5.26 0.69 -17.65
CA LEU A 208 -4.45 0.71 -16.43
C LEU A 208 -4.67 2.01 -15.64
N LEU A 209 -4.70 3.16 -16.33
CA LEU A 209 -4.96 4.47 -15.72
C LEU A 209 -6.38 4.57 -15.14
N ALA A 210 -7.38 4.06 -15.84
CA ALA A 210 -8.76 4.03 -15.38
C ALA A 210 -8.94 3.08 -14.18
N LEU A 211 -8.29 1.92 -14.20
CA LEU A 211 -8.29 0.99 -13.06
C LEU A 211 -7.60 1.61 -11.84
N SER A 212 -6.47 2.31 -12.03
CA SER A 212 -5.79 3.04 -10.95
C SER A 212 -6.69 4.10 -10.34
N ALA A 213 -7.43 4.85 -11.16
CA ALA A 213 -8.39 5.84 -10.67
C ALA A 213 -9.54 5.19 -9.88
N ARG A 214 -10.02 4.03 -10.33
CA ARG A 214 -11.06 3.25 -9.63
C ARG A 214 -10.57 2.72 -8.28
N ALA A 215 -9.35 2.21 -8.24
CA ALA A 215 -8.71 1.74 -7.00
C ALA A 215 -8.49 2.89 -6.01
N ASP A 216 -8.05 4.06 -6.49
CA ASP A 216 -7.89 5.26 -5.66
C ASP A 216 -9.23 5.74 -5.10
N ALA A 217 -10.30 5.73 -5.90
CA ALA A 217 -11.65 6.05 -5.44
C ALA A 217 -12.15 5.06 -4.38
N ALA A 218 -11.88 3.77 -4.53
CA ALA A 218 -12.26 2.75 -3.54
C ALA A 218 -11.49 2.89 -2.23
N ARG A 219 -10.27 3.45 -2.25
CA ARG A 219 -9.52 3.79 -1.05
C ARG A 219 -10.26 4.84 -0.20
N GLY A 220 -10.97 5.77 -0.84
CA GLY A 220 -11.74 6.80 -0.15
C GLY A 220 -10.89 7.66 0.79
N ALA A 221 -11.38 7.89 2.01
CA ALA A 221 -10.72 8.67 3.06
C ALA A 221 -9.80 7.82 3.96
N HIS A 222 -9.56 6.55 3.63
CA HIS A 222 -8.69 5.71 4.44
C HIS A 222 -7.22 6.10 4.27
N ASP A 223 -6.50 6.22 5.38
CA ASP A 223 -5.10 6.66 5.42
C ASP A 223 -4.10 5.52 5.14
N GLY A 224 -4.54 4.25 5.23
CA GLY A 224 -3.69 3.08 5.01
C GLY A 224 -3.08 3.05 3.60
N PRO A 225 -1.88 2.49 3.43
CA PRO A 225 -1.25 2.35 2.13
C PRO A 225 -2.02 1.39 1.24
N MET A 226 -2.01 1.65 -0.07
CA MET A 226 -2.44 0.68 -1.06
C MET A 226 -1.38 -0.42 -1.18
N VAL A 227 -1.80 -1.68 -1.21
CA VAL A 227 -0.92 -2.80 -1.51
C VAL A 227 -0.95 -3.08 -3.00
N VAL A 228 0.21 -3.20 -3.62
CA VAL A 228 0.36 -3.51 -5.04
C VAL A 228 1.26 -4.73 -5.18
N HIS A 229 0.82 -5.72 -5.94
CA HIS A 229 1.63 -6.88 -6.24
C HIS A 229 1.42 -7.40 -7.67
N CYS A 230 2.43 -8.11 -8.16
CA CYS A 230 2.31 -8.96 -9.35
C CYS A 230 2.66 -10.41 -8.98
N SER A 231 3.61 -11.05 -9.63
CA SER A 231 4.18 -12.32 -9.15
C SER A 231 5.37 -12.07 -8.21
N ALA A 232 6.39 -11.38 -8.71
CA ALA A 232 7.61 -11.07 -7.95
C ALA A 232 7.52 -9.82 -7.05
N GLY A 233 6.55 -8.94 -7.32
CA GLY A 233 6.40 -7.69 -6.58
C GLY A 233 7.37 -6.58 -7.00
N ILE A 234 7.96 -6.65 -8.19
CA ILE A 234 9.01 -5.70 -8.63
C ILE A 234 8.61 -4.97 -9.90
N GLY A 235 8.59 -5.63 -11.07
CA GLY A 235 8.43 -4.97 -12.37
C GLY A 235 7.08 -4.26 -12.53
N ARG A 236 6.02 -5.03 -12.80
CA ARG A 236 4.64 -4.51 -12.94
C ARG A 236 4.23 -3.70 -11.70
N THR A 237 4.61 -4.17 -10.52
CA THR A 237 4.33 -3.52 -9.22
C THR A 237 4.97 -2.15 -9.11
N GLY A 238 6.29 -2.05 -9.36
CA GLY A 238 7.02 -0.77 -9.30
C GLY A 238 6.48 0.24 -10.30
N THR A 239 6.24 -0.20 -11.55
CA THR A 239 5.64 0.65 -12.58
C THR A 239 4.28 1.21 -12.15
N GLN A 240 3.39 0.36 -11.62
CA GLN A 240 2.08 0.78 -11.14
C GLN A 240 2.16 1.77 -9.98
N ILE A 241 3.06 1.55 -9.02
CA ILE A 241 3.24 2.46 -7.88
C ILE A 241 3.72 3.82 -8.35
N ILE A 242 4.65 3.88 -9.31
CA ILE A 242 5.13 5.14 -9.89
C ILE A 242 3.99 5.88 -10.61
N ILE A 243 3.23 5.17 -11.45
CA ILE A 243 2.07 5.75 -12.15
C ILE A 243 1.07 6.33 -11.15
N ASP A 244 0.69 5.57 -10.13
CA ASP A 244 -0.25 6.01 -9.09
C ASP A 244 0.27 7.25 -8.35
N ALA A 245 1.53 7.26 -7.94
CA ALA A 245 2.14 8.37 -7.24
C ALA A 245 2.17 9.65 -8.11
N VAL A 246 2.54 9.53 -9.39
CA VAL A 246 2.57 10.66 -10.33
C VAL A 246 1.16 11.20 -10.58
N LEU A 247 0.17 10.34 -10.83
CA LEU A 247 -1.21 10.76 -11.03
C LEU A 247 -1.77 11.48 -9.80
N HIS A 248 -1.50 10.94 -8.62
CA HIS A 248 -1.92 11.58 -7.37
C HIS A 248 -1.28 12.96 -7.20
N TYR A 249 0.02 13.07 -7.48
CA TYR A 249 0.75 14.34 -7.42
C TYR A 249 0.18 15.37 -8.40
N LEU A 250 -0.06 14.98 -9.66
CA LEU A 250 -0.62 15.85 -10.70
C LEU A 250 -2.03 16.34 -10.32
N ARG A 251 -2.92 15.43 -9.87
CA ARG A 251 -4.27 15.79 -9.43
C ARG A 251 -4.25 16.76 -8.27
N ARG A 252 -3.37 16.53 -7.28
CA ARG A 252 -3.22 17.42 -6.13
C ARG A 252 -2.68 18.79 -6.52
N THR A 253 -1.74 18.83 -7.45
CA THR A 253 -1.19 20.08 -7.99
C THR A 253 -2.25 20.84 -8.76
N GLN A 254 -3.01 20.17 -9.65
CA GLN A 254 -4.10 20.79 -10.39
C GLN A 254 -5.17 21.38 -9.43
N ALA A 255 -5.59 20.61 -8.42
CA ALA A 255 -6.57 21.08 -7.45
C ALA A 255 -6.10 22.34 -6.67
N ARG A 256 -4.80 22.45 -6.39
CA ARG A 256 -4.20 23.65 -5.78
C ARG A 256 -4.20 24.84 -6.74
N LEU A 257 -3.88 24.62 -8.02
CA LEU A 257 -3.95 25.65 -9.07
C LEU A 257 -5.37 26.19 -9.21
N ASP A 258 -6.35 25.29 -9.34
CA ASP A 258 -7.76 25.65 -9.47
C ASP A 258 -8.29 26.41 -8.22
N ALA A 259 -7.76 26.12 -7.04
CA ALA A 259 -8.09 26.83 -5.81
C ALA A 259 -7.47 28.23 -5.79
N ALA A 260 -6.23 28.38 -6.26
CA ALA A 260 -5.55 29.66 -6.38
C ALA A 260 -6.26 30.59 -7.39
N ASP A 261 -6.70 30.04 -8.54
CA ASP A 261 -7.43 30.82 -9.56
C ASP A 261 -8.82 31.29 -9.06
N ARG A 262 -9.40 30.63 -8.07
CA ARG A 262 -10.69 31.01 -7.46
C ARG A 262 -10.59 32.06 -6.35
N GLY A 263 -9.43 32.66 -6.12
CA GLY A 263 -9.28 33.76 -5.17
C GLY A 263 -8.57 33.42 -3.85
N ALA A 264 -7.75 32.40 -3.82
CA ALA A 264 -6.77 32.20 -2.78
C ALA A 264 -5.64 33.23 -2.89
N THR A 265 -5.02 33.58 -1.76
CA THR A 265 -4.05 34.66 -1.64
C THR A 265 -2.85 34.52 -2.59
N ASP A 266 -2.22 35.64 -2.98
CA ASP A 266 -1.03 35.72 -3.85
C ASP A 266 0.12 34.78 -3.43
N ARG A 267 0.19 34.39 -2.16
CA ARG A 267 1.21 33.46 -1.63
C ARG A 267 1.00 32.03 -2.11
N ASP A 268 -0.25 31.55 -2.10
CA ASP A 268 -0.57 30.18 -2.56
C ASP A 268 -0.35 30.04 -4.07
N ALA A 269 -0.62 31.12 -4.84
CA ALA A 269 -0.39 31.17 -6.26
C ALA A 269 1.11 31.15 -6.64
N ALA A 270 1.97 31.77 -5.81
CA ALA A 270 3.42 31.78 -6.01
C ALA A 270 4.04 30.39 -5.75
N ASP A 271 3.64 29.71 -4.68
CA ASP A 271 4.12 28.37 -4.34
C ASP A 271 3.71 27.33 -5.40
N VAL A 272 2.52 27.50 -5.96
CA VAL A 272 2.01 26.64 -7.02
C VAL A 272 2.74 26.87 -8.34
N ARG A 273 3.04 28.13 -8.71
CA ARG A 273 3.85 28.47 -9.89
C ARG A 273 5.27 27.92 -9.75
N ALA A 274 5.89 28.11 -8.58
CA ALA A 274 7.22 27.55 -8.31
C ALA A 274 7.26 26.04 -8.42
N ALA A 275 6.24 25.32 -7.91
CA ALA A 275 6.12 23.87 -8.05
C ALA A 275 5.93 23.43 -9.51
N ARG A 276 5.14 24.17 -10.30
CA ARG A 276 4.94 23.93 -11.73
C ARG A 276 6.25 24.13 -12.52
N ASP A 277 6.93 25.24 -12.27
CA ASP A 277 8.15 25.61 -12.99
C ASP A 277 9.32 24.65 -12.62
N ALA A 278 9.36 24.18 -11.38
CA ALA A 278 10.28 23.10 -10.96
C ALA A 278 9.95 21.76 -11.65
N TRP A 279 8.67 21.47 -11.91
CA TRP A 279 8.26 20.27 -12.63
C TRP A 279 8.66 20.32 -14.12
N TYR A 280 8.36 21.41 -14.80
CA TYR A 280 8.69 21.58 -16.22
C TYR A 280 10.18 21.86 -16.48
N GLY A 281 10.92 22.33 -15.48
CA GLY A 281 12.36 22.60 -15.56
C GLY A 281 13.25 21.38 -15.32
N SER A 282 12.71 20.26 -14.81
CA SER A 282 13.47 19.04 -14.57
C SER A 282 13.02 17.92 -15.53
N THR A 283 13.61 17.88 -16.70
CA THR A 283 13.46 16.77 -17.66
C THR A 283 14.10 15.47 -17.20
N ASP A 284 14.77 15.46 -16.06
CA ASP A 284 15.60 14.33 -15.58
C ASP A 284 14.86 13.37 -14.61
N ILE A 285 13.56 13.57 -14.36
CA ILE A 285 12.82 12.79 -13.33
C ILE A 285 12.61 11.33 -13.71
N ILE A 286 12.77 10.95 -14.97
CA ILE A 286 12.47 9.58 -15.46
C ILE A 286 13.66 8.63 -15.33
N PHE A 287 14.88 9.13 -15.07
CA PHE A 287 16.10 8.32 -15.12
C PHE A 287 16.86 8.12 -13.81
N GLU A 288 16.39 8.62 -12.67
CA GLU A 288 17.02 8.44 -11.34
C GLU A 288 16.21 7.56 -10.37
N ALA A 289 15.40 6.62 -10.87
CA ALA A 289 14.66 5.66 -10.04
C ALA A 289 15.23 4.24 -10.19
#